data_865e0d75c7e776d06d31b8ce28f542ee
#
_entry.id   865e0d75c7e776d06d31b8ce28f542ee
#
_cell.length_a   1.000
_cell.length_b   1.000
_cell.length_c   1.000
_cell.angle_alpha   90.00
_cell.angle_beta   90.00
_cell.angle_gamma   90.00
#
_symmetry.space_group_name_H-M   'P 1'
#
loop_
_entity.id
_entity.type
_entity.pdbx_description
1 polymer ?
#
loop_
_entity_poly.entity_id
_entity_poly.type
_entity_poly.pdbx_seq_one_letter_code
_entity_poly.pdbx_strand_id
1 'polypeptide(L)'
;MKIPVVFLSLLTMLIILPSFGQALATPSISVETSQNAYAYGDHLNIMISVSEVTGDDAHIYIINTEERRSLLLQSPISQKYTEFPSPFPIESGSPVWLTGMYGLEIEYSGAKSSTQFTLEDTGKVGLPFWIKDLAKMWVTEQISGNDFSVAIEYMINAEIIKIPYTETDGNASATTIPEWVKNNAGWWAVGAINDTEFTIALQYLIKTGIITVNLDKV
;
A
#
# COMPACT_ATOMS: atom_id res chain seq x y z
N MET A 1 63.43 -54.16 59.79
CA MET A 1 62.01 -53.91 59.88
C MET A 1 61.64 -52.87 58.76
N LYS A 2 61.04 -53.35 57.64
CA LYS A 2 60.78 -52.51 56.46
C LYS A 2 59.30 -52.08 56.50
N ILE A 3 59.05 -50.79 56.49
CA ILE A 3 57.71 -50.20 56.45
C ILE A 3 57.34 -49.96 54.97
N PRO A 4 56.22 -50.47 54.44
CA PRO A 4 55.79 -50.15 53.07
C PRO A 4 55.11 -48.81 53.00
N VAL A 5 55.57 -47.96 52.11
CA VAL A 5 54.93 -46.68 51.76
C VAL A 5 53.72 -46.98 50.83
N VAL A 6 52.50 -46.68 51.33
CA VAL A 6 51.27 -46.77 50.57
C VAL A 6 51.09 -45.47 49.78
N PHE A 7 51.23 -45.60 48.46
CA PHE A 7 50.88 -44.48 47.55
C PHE A 7 49.37 -44.39 47.42
N LEU A 8 48.81 -43.37 48.00
CA LEU A 8 47.38 -42.99 47.81
C LEU A 8 47.26 -42.14 46.57
N SER A 9 46.87 -42.71 45.43
CA SER A 9 46.61 -41.96 44.22
C SER A 9 45.19 -41.31 44.27
N LEU A 10 45.16 -40.02 44.45
CA LEU A 10 43.92 -39.20 44.40
C LEU A 10 43.49 -39.01 42.93
N LEU A 11 42.54 -39.84 42.50
CA LEU A 11 41.94 -39.72 41.18
C LEU A 11 40.94 -38.52 41.18
N THR A 12 41.39 -37.34 40.73
CA THR A 12 40.53 -36.20 40.51
C THR A 12 39.66 -36.39 39.27
N MET A 13 38.41 -36.79 39.48
CA MET A 13 37.39 -36.90 38.45
C MET A 13 36.94 -35.51 38.03
N LEU A 14 37.43 -35.00 36.89
CA LEU A 14 37.00 -33.75 36.29
C LEU A 14 35.58 -33.92 35.73
N ILE A 15 34.56 -33.42 36.43
CA ILE A 15 33.18 -33.40 35.95
C ILE A 15 33.08 -32.29 34.94
N ILE A 16 33.08 -32.61 33.62
CA ILE A 16 32.74 -31.70 32.55
C ILE A 16 31.20 -31.58 32.54
N LEU A 17 30.70 -30.52 33.15
CA LEU A 17 29.28 -30.16 32.99
C LEU A 17 29.04 -29.68 31.55
N PRO A 18 28.16 -30.34 30.79
CA PRO A 18 27.78 -29.80 29.47
C PRO A 18 27.11 -28.46 29.69
N SER A 19 27.71 -27.40 29.16
CA SER A 19 27.06 -26.09 29.04
C SER A 19 25.93 -26.24 28.03
N PHE A 20 24.71 -26.47 28.51
CA PHE A 20 23.53 -26.31 27.68
C PHE A 20 23.43 -24.82 27.32
N GLY A 21 24.01 -24.46 26.19
CA GLY A 21 23.69 -23.16 25.56
C GLY A 21 22.18 -23.15 25.35
N GLN A 22 21.48 -22.27 26.06
CA GLN A 22 20.08 -22.00 25.76
C GLN A 22 20.06 -21.41 24.35
N ALA A 23 19.63 -22.19 23.38
CA ALA A 23 19.24 -21.65 22.09
C ALA A 23 18.07 -20.69 22.37
N LEU A 24 18.32 -19.39 22.25
CA LEU A 24 17.26 -18.41 22.29
C LEU A 24 16.31 -18.77 21.14
N ALA A 25 15.09 -19.13 21.49
CA ALA A 25 14.08 -19.48 20.49
C ALA A 25 13.85 -18.24 19.62
N THR A 26 13.98 -18.40 18.32
CA THR A 26 13.61 -17.35 17.36
C THR A 26 12.16 -16.96 17.59
N PRO A 27 11.82 -15.67 17.75
CA PRO A 27 10.45 -15.27 17.94
C PRO A 27 9.61 -15.70 16.75
N SER A 28 8.37 -16.12 16.98
CA SER A 28 7.43 -16.36 15.89
C SER A 28 6.84 -15.03 15.42
N ILE A 29 6.55 -14.96 14.12
CA ILE A 29 5.91 -13.81 13.49
C ILE A 29 4.79 -14.27 12.58
N SER A 30 3.71 -13.48 12.47
CA SER A 30 2.67 -13.61 11.47
C SER A 30 2.42 -12.28 10.78
N VAL A 31 2.04 -12.33 9.52
CA VAL A 31 1.60 -11.20 8.72
C VAL A 31 0.25 -11.52 8.08
N GLU A 32 -0.65 -10.58 8.16
CA GLU A 32 -1.99 -10.66 7.58
C GLU A 32 -2.34 -9.32 6.93
N THR A 33 -3.35 -9.32 6.08
CA THR A 33 -3.98 -8.12 5.54
C THR A 33 -5.42 -8.02 6.02
N SER A 34 -5.96 -6.81 6.14
CA SER A 34 -7.35 -6.61 6.59
C SER A 34 -8.39 -7.24 5.67
N GLN A 35 -8.02 -7.52 4.42
CA GLN A 35 -8.87 -8.16 3.40
C GLN A 35 -8.02 -9.12 2.56
N ASN A 36 -8.64 -10.17 1.99
CA ASN A 36 -8.00 -11.08 1.04
C ASN A 36 -8.10 -10.58 -0.40
N ALA A 37 -9.06 -9.68 -0.69
CA ALA A 37 -9.24 -9.05 -1.98
C ALA A 37 -9.44 -7.54 -1.78
N TYR A 38 -8.71 -6.76 -2.53
CA TYR A 38 -8.76 -5.30 -2.58
C TYR A 38 -9.24 -4.83 -3.95
N ALA A 39 -9.85 -3.66 -4.00
CA ALA A 39 -10.16 -2.96 -5.22
C ALA A 39 -9.36 -1.65 -5.30
N TYR A 40 -9.29 -1.05 -6.48
CA TYR A 40 -8.80 0.32 -6.59
C TYR A 40 -9.60 1.27 -5.69
N GLY A 41 -8.92 2.20 -5.03
CA GLY A 41 -9.49 3.09 -4.03
C GLY A 41 -9.51 2.53 -2.60
N ASP A 42 -9.24 1.23 -2.40
CA ASP A 42 -9.09 0.66 -1.06
C ASP A 42 -7.70 0.97 -0.49
N HIS A 43 -7.60 1.00 0.83
CA HIS A 43 -6.33 1.16 1.55
C HIS A 43 -5.79 -0.21 1.98
N LEU A 44 -4.56 -0.52 1.61
CA LEU A 44 -3.88 -1.71 2.11
C LEU A 44 -3.57 -1.52 3.60
N ASN A 45 -4.04 -2.42 4.45
CA ASN A 45 -3.67 -2.45 5.86
C ASN A 45 -2.96 -3.77 6.16
N ILE A 46 -1.72 -3.68 6.65
CA ILE A 46 -0.86 -4.82 6.99
C ILE A 46 -0.86 -4.96 8.51
N MET A 47 -1.21 -6.14 9.00
CA MET A 47 -1.25 -6.49 10.41
C MET A 47 -0.15 -7.49 10.74
N ILE A 48 0.64 -7.18 11.76
CA ILE A 48 1.79 -7.99 12.18
C ILE A 48 1.59 -8.40 13.64
N SER A 49 1.80 -9.68 13.92
CA SER A 49 1.84 -10.20 15.28
C SER A 49 3.17 -10.90 15.53
N VAL A 50 3.82 -10.60 16.67
CA VAL A 50 5.07 -11.22 17.10
C VAL A 50 4.91 -11.87 18.49
N SER A 51 5.53 -13.00 18.71
CA SER A 51 5.51 -13.65 20.05
C SER A 51 6.32 -12.87 21.09
N GLU A 52 7.38 -12.18 20.64
CA GLU A 52 8.29 -11.40 21.47
C GLU A 52 8.72 -10.13 20.74
N VAL A 53 8.80 -9.02 21.48
CA VAL A 53 9.33 -7.74 21.01
C VAL A 53 10.81 -7.70 21.30
N THR A 54 11.65 -7.80 20.26
CA THR A 54 13.12 -7.79 20.39
C THR A 54 13.71 -6.39 20.23
N GLY A 55 12.94 -5.44 19.68
CA GLY A 55 13.39 -4.10 19.34
C GLY A 55 14.06 -3.99 17.95
N ASP A 56 14.13 -5.10 17.21
CA ASP A 56 14.64 -5.10 15.85
C ASP A 56 13.63 -4.49 14.88
N ASP A 57 14.11 -4.13 13.70
CA ASP A 57 13.24 -3.70 12.60
C ASP A 57 12.60 -4.92 11.91
N ALA A 58 11.33 -4.78 11.59
CA ALA A 58 10.67 -5.66 10.65
C ALA A 58 10.87 -5.15 9.23
N HIS A 59 11.23 -6.04 8.32
CA HIS A 59 11.35 -5.76 6.89
C HIS A 59 10.17 -6.40 6.18
N ILE A 60 9.31 -5.57 5.61
CA ILE A 60 8.11 -6.00 4.88
C ILE A 60 8.38 -5.84 3.39
N TYR A 61 8.23 -6.92 2.66
CA TYR A 61 8.41 -6.96 1.21
C TYR A 61 7.09 -7.24 0.53
N ILE A 62 6.91 -6.60 -0.62
CA ILE A 62 5.82 -6.91 -1.54
C ILE A 62 6.35 -7.71 -2.73
N ILE A 63 5.60 -8.72 -3.13
CA ILE A 63 5.83 -9.51 -4.34
C ILE A 63 4.69 -9.13 -5.29
N ASN A 64 5.04 -8.53 -6.42
CA ASN A 64 4.05 -8.08 -7.40
C ASN A 64 3.56 -9.22 -8.31
N THR A 65 2.66 -8.89 -9.22
CA THR A 65 2.08 -9.86 -10.19
C THR A 65 3.10 -10.47 -11.17
N GLU A 66 4.30 -9.90 -11.26
CA GLU A 66 5.43 -10.42 -12.06
C GLU A 66 6.46 -11.19 -11.19
N GLU A 67 6.07 -11.57 -9.96
CA GLU A 67 6.92 -12.25 -8.97
C GLU A 67 8.16 -11.45 -8.55
N ARG A 68 8.17 -10.14 -8.77
CA ARG A 68 9.27 -9.28 -8.31
C ARG A 68 9.07 -8.90 -6.85
N ARG A 69 10.09 -9.20 -6.04
CA ARG A 69 10.17 -8.85 -4.63
C ARG A 69 10.81 -7.48 -4.44
N SER A 70 10.14 -6.60 -3.71
CA SER A 70 10.63 -5.25 -3.39
C SER A 70 10.39 -4.93 -1.93
N LEU A 71 11.29 -4.18 -1.29
CA LEU A 71 11.07 -3.68 0.07
C LEU A 71 9.93 -2.65 0.04
N LEU A 72 8.87 -2.93 0.79
CA LEU A 72 7.72 -2.04 0.92
C LEU A 72 7.88 -1.10 2.11
N LEU A 73 8.30 -1.65 3.26
CA LEU A 73 8.41 -0.91 4.52
C LEU A 73 9.47 -1.55 5.41
N GLN A 74 10.20 -0.71 6.15
CA GLN A 74 11.03 -1.11 7.28
C GLN A 74 10.60 -0.29 8.50
N SER A 75 10.34 -0.98 9.61
CA SER A 75 9.87 -0.30 10.82
C SER A 75 10.23 -1.09 12.07
N PRO A 76 10.63 -0.41 13.16
CA PRO A 76 10.86 -1.07 14.43
C PRO A 76 9.55 -1.62 15.00
N ILE A 77 9.59 -2.83 15.52
CA ILE A 77 8.46 -3.44 16.23
C ILE A 77 8.57 -3.12 17.72
N SER A 78 7.63 -2.31 18.19
CA SER A 78 7.56 -1.88 19.61
C SER A 78 6.44 -2.55 20.40
N GLN A 79 5.54 -3.28 19.73
CA GLN A 79 4.37 -3.94 20.31
C GLN A 79 4.20 -5.33 19.70
N LYS A 80 3.53 -6.24 20.43
CA LYS A 80 3.25 -7.59 19.93
C LYS A 80 2.28 -7.62 18.76
N TYR A 81 1.44 -6.61 18.63
CA TYR A 81 0.52 -6.41 17.52
C TYR A 81 0.74 -5.00 16.97
N THR A 82 0.96 -4.90 15.66
CA THR A 82 1.22 -3.62 14.99
C THR A 82 0.46 -3.60 13.67
N GLU A 83 -0.20 -2.48 13.38
CA GLU A 83 -0.89 -2.22 12.12
C GLU A 83 -0.16 -1.16 11.33
N PHE A 84 -0.06 -1.38 10.03
CA PHE A 84 0.50 -0.44 9.05
C PHE A 84 -0.54 -0.17 7.96
N PRO A 85 -1.47 0.78 8.21
CA PRO A 85 -2.39 1.22 7.17
C PRO A 85 -1.62 2.03 6.11
N SER A 86 -1.88 1.72 4.83
CA SER A 86 -1.36 2.54 3.73
C SER A 86 -1.91 3.97 3.85
N PRO A 87 -1.06 5.00 3.78
CA PRO A 87 -1.51 6.39 3.82
C PRO A 87 -2.29 6.79 2.57
N PHE A 88 -2.11 6.05 1.48
CA PHE A 88 -2.74 6.32 0.19
C PHE A 88 -3.54 5.10 -0.29
N PRO A 89 -4.64 5.32 -1.03
CA PRO A 89 -5.39 4.24 -1.64
C PRO A 89 -4.59 3.57 -2.76
N ILE A 90 -4.97 2.34 -3.12
CA ILE A 90 -4.45 1.64 -4.30
C ILE A 90 -4.98 2.36 -5.55
N GLU A 91 -4.06 2.94 -6.32
CA GLU A 91 -4.39 3.79 -7.47
C GLU A 91 -4.67 2.95 -8.72
N SER A 92 -5.76 3.27 -9.43
CA SER A 92 -6.01 2.74 -10.76
C SER A 92 -5.10 3.41 -11.80
N GLY A 93 -4.62 2.63 -12.78
CA GLY A 93 -3.70 3.16 -13.79
C GLY A 93 -2.25 3.30 -13.36
N SER A 94 -1.94 3.00 -12.10
CA SER A 94 -0.56 2.94 -11.63
C SER A 94 0.19 1.78 -12.29
N PRO A 95 1.42 1.98 -12.79
CA PRO A 95 2.24 0.88 -13.31
C PRO A 95 2.68 -0.09 -12.20
N VAL A 96 2.51 0.30 -10.94
CA VAL A 96 2.88 -0.51 -9.76
C VAL A 96 1.73 -1.43 -9.35
N TRP A 97 0.48 -0.97 -9.48
CA TRP A 97 -0.71 -1.67 -9.04
C TRP A 97 -1.50 -2.24 -10.23
N LEU A 98 -1.11 -3.43 -10.68
CA LEU A 98 -1.84 -4.18 -11.71
C LEU A 98 -2.81 -5.15 -11.03
N THR A 99 -3.95 -5.43 -11.67
CA THR A 99 -4.86 -6.48 -11.19
C THR A 99 -4.16 -7.84 -11.14
N GLY A 100 -4.40 -8.61 -10.09
CA GLY A 100 -3.79 -9.92 -9.89
C GLY A 100 -3.40 -10.20 -8.44
N MET A 101 -2.62 -11.26 -8.26
CA MET A 101 -2.20 -11.72 -6.93
C MET A 101 -0.90 -11.04 -6.50
N TYR A 102 -0.87 -10.61 -5.25
CA TYR A 102 0.29 -10.04 -4.57
C TYR A 102 0.66 -10.87 -3.37
N GLY A 103 1.97 -11.01 -3.11
CA GLY A 103 2.51 -11.57 -1.89
C GLY A 103 3.01 -10.49 -0.94
N LEU A 104 2.87 -10.71 0.36
CA LEU A 104 3.57 -9.99 1.39
C LEU A 104 4.47 -10.96 2.15
N GLU A 105 5.74 -10.62 2.29
CA GLU A 105 6.69 -11.35 3.13
C GLU A 105 7.21 -10.43 4.22
N ILE A 106 7.38 -10.97 5.42
CA ILE A 106 7.97 -10.24 6.53
C ILE A 106 9.15 -11.02 7.11
N GLU A 107 10.20 -10.28 7.45
CA GLU A 107 11.38 -10.77 8.14
C GLU A 107 11.57 -9.97 9.44
N TYR A 108 11.73 -10.66 10.57
CA TYR A 108 11.91 -10.05 11.88
C TYR A 108 12.71 -10.99 12.80
N SER A 109 13.84 -10.51 13.35
CA SER A 109 14.68 -11.28 14.28
C SER A 109 15.00 -12.72 13.82
N GLY A 110 15.21 -12.89 12.50
CA GLY A 110 15.48 -14.20 11.89
C GLY A 110 14.24 -15.05 11.60
N ALA A 111 13.06 -14.67 12.05
CA ALA A 111 11.80 -15.31 11.68
C ALA A 111 11.23 -14.72 10.39
N LYS A 112 10.44 -15.51 9.67
CA LYS A 112 9.77 -15.10 8.43
C LYS A 112 8.32 -15.57 8.43
N SER A 113 7.46 -14.77 7.79
CA SER A 113 6.07 -15.13 7.53
C SER A 113 5.64 -14.52 6.19
N SER A 114 4.59 -15.05 5.60
CA SER A 114 4.04 -14.53 4.35
C SER A 114 2.53 -14.68 4.31
N THR A 115 1.89 -13.78 3.56
CA THR A 115 0.47 -13.83 3.21
C THR A 115 0.29 -13.37 1.77
N GLN A 116 -0.92 -13.49 1.24
CA GLN A 116 -1.27 -13.07 -0.11
C GLN A 116 -2.59 -12.32 -0.10
N PHE A 117 -2.76 -11.41 -1.06
CA PHE A 117 -4.02 -10.75 -1.36
C PHE A 117 -4.18 -10.59 -2.87
N THR A 118 -5.41 -10.38 -3.32
CA THR A 118 -5.72 -10.13 -4.73
C THR A 118 -6.12 -8.67 -4.90
N LEU A 119 -5.67 -8.04 -5.98
CA LEU A 119 -6.18 -6.76 -6.45
C LEU A 119 -7.13 -7.00 -7.63
N GLU A 120 -8.36 -6.57 -7.49
CA GLU A 120 -9.43 -6.75 -8.46
C GLU A 120 -9.89 -5.41 -9.05
N ASP A 121 -10.20 -5.41 -10.34
CA ASP A 121 -10.89 -4.28 -10.95
C ASP A 121 -12.41 -4.48 -10.79
N THR A 122 -12.99 -3.79 -9.84
CA THR A 122 -14.44 -3.81 -9.55
C THR A 122 -15.16 -2.62 -10.18
N GLY A 123 -14.48 -1.86 -11.05
CA GLY A 123 -14.97 -0.59 -11.58
C GLY A 123 -14.88 0.59 -10.60
N LYS A 124 -14.37 0.38 -9.40
CA LYS A 124 -13.97 1.47 -8.51
C LYS A 124 -12.73 2.17 -9.07
N VAL A 125 -12.63 3.46 -8.85
CA VAL A 125 -11.51 4.30 -9.29
C VAL A 125 -10.69 4.70 -8.08
N GLY A 126 -9.36 4.57 -8.19
CA GLY A 126 -8.41 5.17 -7.27
C GLY A 126 -7.63 6.25 -8.01
N LEU A 127 -7.77 7.49 -7.59
CA LEU A 127 -7.06 8.63 -8.18
C LEU A 127 -5.77 8.91 -7.40
N PRO A 128 -4.65 9.28 -8.09
CA PRO A 128 -3.44 9.69 -7.41
C PRO A 128 -3.70 10.80 -6.40
N PHE A 129 -3.24 10.63 -5.16
CA PHE A 129 -3.58 11.53 -4.05
C PHE A 129 -3.18 12.99 -4.30
N TRP A 130 -2.07 13.22 -5.03
CA TRP A 130 -1.57 14.55 -5.34
C TRP A 130 -2.51 15.38 -6.24
N ILE A 131 -3.43 14.74 -6.96
CA ILE A 131 -4.46 15.46 -7.76
C ILE A 131 -5.42 16.23 -6.86
N LYS A 132 -5.56 15.83 -5.58
CA LYS A 132 -6.34 16.58 -4.59
C LYS A 132 -5.80 17.99 -4.36
N ASP A 133 -4.50 18.19 -4.49
CA ASP A 133 -3.90 19.51 -4.37
C ASP A 133 -4.27 20.39 -5.57
N LEU A 134 -4.34 19.84 -6.79
CA LEU A 134 -4.85 20.55 -7.95
C LEU A 134 -6.32 20.95 -7.77
N ALA A 135 -7.16 20.07 -7.24
CA ALA A 135 -8.55 20.37 -6.93
C ALA A 135 -8.67 21.49 -5.86
N LYS A 136 -7.83 21.45 -4.80
CA LYS A 136 -7.76 22.53 -3.81
C LYS A 136 -7.40 23.87 -4.44
N MET A 137 -6.37 23.89 -5.30
CA MET A 137 -5.96 25.12 -6.00
C MET A 137 -7.09 25.72 -6.84
N TRP A 138 -7.87 24.87 -7.51
CA TRP A 138 -9.03 25.33 -8.27
C TRP A 138 -10.15 25.86 -7.36
N VAL A 139 -10.52 25.14 -6.32
CA VAL A 139 -11.59 25.53 -5.39
C VAL A 139 -11.26 26.84 -4.66
N THR A 140 -9.98 27.07 -4.36
CA THR A 140 -9.48 28.30 -3.71
C THR A 140 -9.11 29.40 -4.72
N GLU A 141 -9.46 29.23 -6.01
CA GLU A 141 -9.26 30.22 -7.09
C GLU A 141 -7.79 30.58 -7.38
N GLN A 142 -6.85 29.70 -6.98
CA GLN A 142 -5.43 29.82 -7.33
C GLN A 142 -5.18 29.45 -8.80
N ILE A 143 -6.02 28.61 -9.38
CA ILE A 143 -6.08 28.31 -10.81
C ILE A 143 -7.51 28.47 -11.32
N SER A 144 -7.63 28.71 -12.63
CA SER A 144 -8.96 28.82 -13.27
C SER A 144 -9.59 27.43 -13.49
N GLY A 145 -10.91 27.40 -13.75
CA GLY A 145 -11.59 26.17 -14.14
C GLY A 145 -11.06 25.60 -15.47
N ASN A 146 -10.61 26.47 -16.38
CA ASN A 146 -9.98 26.05 -17.63
C ASN A 146 -8.63 25.36 -17.35
N ASP A 147 -7.79 25.92 -16.47
CA ASP A 147 -6.50 25.30 -16.12
C ASP A 147 -6.71 23.93 -15.47
N PHE A 148 -7.72 23.84 -14.60
CA PHE A 148 -8.10 22.56 -13.99
C PHE A 148 -8.54 21.55 -15.04
N SER A 149 -9.47 21.91 -15.97
CA SER A 149 -9.94 20.97 -16.99
C SER A 149 -8.83 20.51 -17.94
N VAL A 150 -7.96 21.43 -18.37
CA VAL A 150 -6.79 21.08 -19.22
C VAL A 150 -5.83 20.14 -18.52
N ALA A 151 -5.57 20.35 -17.23
CA ALA A 151 -4.72 19.47 -16.46
C ALA A 151 -5.31 18.05 -16.33
N ILE A 152 -6.61 17.95 -16.02
CA ILE A 152 -7.32 16.66 -15.94
C ILE A 152 -7.35 15.98 -17.31
N GLU A 153 -7.67 16.71 -18.39
CA GLU A 153 -7.64 16.20 -19.76
C GLU A 153 -6.28 15.58 -20.12
N TYR A 154 -5.20 16.32 -19.82
CA TYR A 154 -3.83 15.81 -20.04
C TYR A 154 -3.59 14.52 -19.26
N MET A 155 -3.96 14.45 -17.99
CA MET A 155 -3.74 13.28 -17.15
C MET A 155 -4.52 12.05 -17.62
N ILE A 156 -5.74 12.24 -18.10
CA ILE A 156 -6.54 11.16 -18.69
C ILE A 156 -5.90 10.68 -20.00
N ASN A 157 -5.58 11.61 -20.91
CA ASN A 157 -4.98 11.28 -22.22
C ASN A 157 -3.56 10.69 -22.12
N ALA A 158 -2.83 10.99 -21.04
CA ALA A 158 -1.53 10.41 -20.70
C ALA A 158 -1.63 9.11 -19.87
N GLU A 159 -2.84 8.60 -19.64
CA GLU A 159 -3.12 7.40 -18.83
C GLU A 159 -2.61 7.47 -17.38
N ILE A 160 -2.36 8.69 -16.87
CA ILE A 160 -1.97 8.91 -15.46
C ILE A 160 -3.15 8.64 -14.54
N ILE A 161 -4.37 9.01 -14.97
CA ILE A 161 -5.62 8.66 -14.31
C ILE A 161 -6.49 7.86 -15.25
N LYS A 162 -7.08 6.79 -14.75
CA LYS A 162 -8.06 5.98 -15.47
C LYS A 162 -9.43 6.22 -14.86
N ILE A 163 -10.37 6.52 -15.73
CA ILE A 163 -11.79 6.66 -15.39
C ILE A 163 -12.60 5.70 -16.23
N PRO A 164 -13.78 5.24 -15.78
CA PRO A 164 -14.65 4.39 -16.59
C PRO A 164 -14.96 5.04 -17.92
N TYR A 165 -15.03 4.19 -18.98
CA TYR A 165 -15.32 4.64 -20.34
C TYR A 165 -16.54 5.58 -20.36
N THR A 166 -16.38 6.70 -21.06
CA THR A 166 -17.43 7.73 -21.15
C THR A 166 -17.42 8.34 -22.55
N GLU A 167 -18.51 8.19 -23.25
CA GLU A 167 -18.71 8.81 -24.57
C GLU A 167 -19.11 10.28 -24.43
N THR A 168 -18.63 11.09 -25.36
CA THR A 168 -19.04 12.49 -25.48
C THR A 168 -20.43 12.55 -26.13
N ASP A 169 -21.35 13.32 -25.59
CA ASP A 169 -22.63 13.60 -26.25
C ASP A 169 -22.37 14.33 -27.56
N GLY A 170 -22.90 13.83 -28.67
CA GLY A 170 -22.63 14.35 -30.01
C GLY A 170 -23.03 15.86 -30.25
N ASN A 171 -23.70 16.47 -29.29
CA ASN A 171 -24.03 17.89 -29.25
C ASN A 171 -23.29 18.65 -28.11
N ALA A 172 -22.21 18.08 -27.60
CA ALA A 172 -21.44 18.63 -26.49
C ALA A 172 -20.89 20.04 -26.89
N SER A 173 -21.35 21.08 -26.23
CA SER A 173 -20.95 22.48 -26.47
C SER A 173 -20.80 23.29 -25.18
N ALA A 174 -20.73 22.61 -24.03
CA ALA A 174 -20.54 23.30 -22.77
C ALA A 174 -19.11 23.87 -22.69
N THR A 175 -19.05 25.19 -22.42
CA THR A 175 -17.78 25.94 -22.32
C THR A 175 -17.42 26.30 -20.89
N THR A 176 -18.30 26.01 -19.93
CA THR A 176 -18.12 26.42 -18.53
C THR A 176 -18.36 25.21 -17.61
N ILE A 177 -17.45 24.98 -16.69
CA ILE A 177 -17.61 23.96 -15.66
C ILE A 177 -18.75 24.41 -14.71
N PRO A 178 -19.77 23.57 -14.49
CA PRO A 178 -20.83 23.88 -13.53
C PRO A 178 -20.32 23.99 -12.09
N GLU A 179 -20.94 24.84 -11.29
CA GLU A 179 -20.57 25.07 -9.89
C GLU A 179 -20.61 23.79 -9.03
N TRP A 180 -21.56 22.89 -9.32
CA TRP A 180 -21.64 21.62 -8.57
C TRP A 180 -20.39 20.73 -8.77
N VAL A 181 -19.72 20.79 -9.93
CA VAL A 181 -18.45 20.07 -10.17
C VAL A 181 -17.35 20.66 -9.31
N LYS A 182 -17.29 21.99 -9.18
CA LYS A 182 -16.34 22.68 -8.29
C LYS A 182 -16.58 22.31 -6.83
N ASN A 183 -17.86 22.23 -6.42
CA ASN A 183 -18.22 21.79 -5.07
C ASN A 183 -17.79 20.33 -4.81
N ASN A 184 -18.02 19.41 -5.77
CA ASN A 184 -17.57 18.03 -5.67
C ASN A 184 -16.05 17.94 -5.57
N ALA A 185 -15.32 18.72 -6.37
CA ALA A 185 -13.85 18.78 -6.27
C ALA A 185 -13.39 19.23 -4.88
N GLY A 186 -14.09 20.19 -4.27
CA GLY A 186 -13.83 20.64 -2.90
C GLY A 186 -14.08 19.56 -1.85
N TRP A 187 -15.19 18.86 -1.94
CA TRP A 187 -15.49 17.75 -1.03
C TRP A 187 -14.51 16.58 -1.18
N TRP A 188 -14.15 16.26 -2.42
CA TRP A 188 -13.15 15.25 -2.69
C TRP A 188 -11.76 15.63 -2.16
N ALA A 189 -11.36 16.87 -2.35
CA ALA A 189 -10.05 17.37 -1.91
C ALA A 189 -9.85 17.28 -0.39
N VAL A 190 -10.94 17.37 0.39
CA VAL A 190 -10.90 17.22 1.86
C VAL A 190 -11.30 15.82 2.32
N GLY A 191 -11.56 14.87 1.40
CA GLY A 191 -11.92 13.49 1.72
C GLY A 191 -13.38 13.29 2.16
N ALA A 192 -14.27 14.26 1.93
CA ALA A 192 -15.69 14.14 2.25
C ALA A 192 -16.44 13.23 1.27
N ILE A 193 -15.93 13.07 0.06
CA ILE A 193 -16.35 12.08 -0.93
C ILE A 193 -15.14 11.28 -1.42
N ASN A 194 -15.38 10.05 -1.88
CA ASN A 194 -14.33 9.15 -2.37
C ASN A 194 -13.98 9.41 -3.85
N ASP A 195 -12.93 8.73 -4.34
CA ASP A 195 -12.43 8.91 -5.71
C ASP A 195 -13.47 8.50 -6.77
N THR A 196 -14.23 7.41 -6.52
CA THR A 196 -15.28 6.95 -7.44
C THR A 196 -16.41 7.98 -7.56
N GLU A 197 -16.82 8.60 -6.44
CA GLU A 197 -17.85 9.64 -6.45
C GLU A 197 -17.38 10.90 -7.20
N PHE A 198 -16.12 11.30 -7.01
CA PHE A 198 -15.56 12.43 -7.76
C PHE A 198 -15.42 12.12 -9.26
N THR A 199 -15.12 10.88 -9.63
CA THR A 199 -15.01 10.45 -11.02
C THR A 199 -16.31 10.66 -11.79
N ILE A 200 -17.48 10.58 -11.15
CA ILE A 200 -18.77 10.90 -11.78
C ILE A 200 -18.80 12.35 -12.29
N ALA A 201 -18.19 13.28 -11.54
CA ALA A 201 -18.06 14.66 -11.98
C ALA A 201 -17.11 14.80 -13.18
N LEU A 202 -16.01 14.04 -13.22
CA LEU A 202 -15.10 14.01 -14.37
C LEU A 202 -15.77 13.41 -15.60
N GLN A 203 -16.55 12.33 -15.47
CA GLN A 203 -17.33 11.76 -16.55
C GLN A 203 -18.34 12.77 -17.13
N TYR A 204 -18.96 13.56 -16.27
CA TYR A 204 -19.84 14.64 -16.74
C TYR A 204 -19.07 15.66 -17.62
N LEU A 205 -17.85 16.06 -17.22
CA LEU A 205 -17.04 17.01 -18.01
C LEU A 205 -16.65 16.44 -19.37
N ILE A 206 -16.38 15.14 -19.46
CA ILE A 206 -16.12 14.45 -20.73
C ILE A 206 -17.40 14.40 -21.57
N LYS A 207 -18.51 13.96 -20.98
CA LYS A 207 -19.79 13.81 -21.66
C LYS A 207 -20.27 15.12 -22.28
N THR A 208 -20.03 16.22 -21.61
CA THR A 208 -20.43 17.57 -22.07
C THR A 208 -19.38 18.26 -22.95
N GLY A 209 -18.24 17.61 -23.22
CA GLY A 209 -17.18 18.11 -24.10
C GLY A 209 -16.31 19.21 -23.49
N ILE A 210 -16.40 19.44 -22.18
CA ILE A 210 -15.49 20.36 -21.46
C ILE A 210 -14.07 19.74 -21.35
N ILE A 211 -14.00 18.42 -21.23
CA ILE A 211 -12.77 17.62 -21.30
C ILE A 211 -12.85 16.74 -22.53
N THR A 212 -11.82 16.76 -23.37
CA THR A 212 -11.73 15.96 -24.57
C THR A 212 -10.79 14.76 -24.34
N VAL A 213 -11.34 13.56 -24.42
CA VAL A 213 -10.57 12.32 -24.26
C VAL A 213 -10.32 11.68 -25.60
N ASN A 214 -9.08 11.28 -25.85
CA ASN A 214 -8.71 10.55 -27.06
C ASN A 214 -9.07 9.07 -26.90
N LEU A 215 -10.23 8.67 -27.41
CA LEU A 215 -10.77 7.31 -27.29
C LEU A 215 -10.02 6.25 -28.15
N ASP A 216 -9.14 6.66 -29.05
CA ASP A 216 -8.37 5.75 -29.91
C ASP A 216 -7.27 4.96 -29.18
N LYS A 217 -7.11 5.18 -27.86
CA LYS A 217 -6.07 4.54 -27.01
C LYS A 217 -6.63 3.70 -25.86
N VAL A 218 -7.93 3.47 -25.80
CA VAL A 218 -8.56 2.68 -24.73
C VAL A 218 -8.79 1.25 -25.17
#